data_82558ee9215d0a2a8934250186a1287a
#
_entry.id   82558ee9215d0a2a8934250186a1287a
#
_cell.length_a   1.000
_cell.length_b   1.000
_cell.length_c   1.000
_cell.angle_alpha   90.00
_cell.angle_beta   90.00
_cell.angle_gamma   90.00
#
_symmetry.space_group_name_H-M   'P 1'
#
loop_
_entity.id
_entity.type
_entity.pdbx_description
1 polymer ?
#
loop_
_entity_poly.entity_id
_entity_poly.type
_entity_poly.pdbx_seq_one_letter_code
_entity_poly.pdbx_strand_id
1 'polypeptide(L)'
;MKTMINKFRLYYLAILGGLVLITSCNKDLEQLAPIPTPVYPTGNGVAATLAANANYSFYSALITRAGMTTTLNDLTKSFTLFATDNNGMRIFVSAASGGAIPPTGAPDATYLGFINTNLPAASAAGIVQYNTVGQKFPAASIGNSFPNYPITTQIILDPTQPFVRMNIFPVRGTFSYVNNVPLIGTDMAAANGIIHTGFSVAAPPSATLKTMLAGETSLSYFRAAVARADSGQVGLSRFDSLMNYGVTNMTILAPNDAAFQTLIFGMVYAQVLAATGNTTIATTQANAAVALGPSFFSTPAFYGTLPASSVRGIVAYHLLASLTTSTTSPYQPNIRVFSNNVPSAPTLVKTLVNGSIAAHPGVMAQATYTGPAVTSLKFSSYGSFPPGGAPFSYTANAVTTDKLAVNGVYHILDKVLLPQ
;
A
#
# COMPACT_ATOMS: atom_id res chain seq x y z
N MET A 1 42.31 -25.15 76.41
CA MET A 1 40.84 -25.24 76.60
C MET A 1 40.07 -24.07 75.96
N LYS A 2 40.49 -22.84 76.02
CA LYS A 2 39.81 -21.66 75.38
C LYS A 2 39.72 -21.71 73.86
N THR A 3 40.70 -22.26 73.18
CA THR A 3 40.74 -22.35 71.71
C THR A 3 39.78 -23.40 71.13
N MET A 4 39.48 -24.42 71.85
CA MET A 4 38.55 -25.48 71.41
C MET A 4 37.08 -25.03 71.53
N ILE A 5 36.76 -24.26 72.54
CA ILE A 5 35.41 -23.72 72.78
C ILE A 5 35.02 -22.69 71.70
N ASN A 6 36.00 -21.89 71.20
CA ASN A 6 35.74 -20.92 70.13
C ASN A 6 35.51 -21.58 68.78
N LYS A 7 36.17 -22.71 68.47
CA LYS A 7 35.92 -23.47 67.26
C LYS A 7 34.54 -24.13 67.26
N PHE A 8 34.11 -24.68 68.38
CA PHE A 8 32.76 -25.25 68.53
C PHE A 8 31.66 -24.16 68.39
N ARG A 9 31.85 -22.98 68.94
CA ARG A 9 30.90 -21.87 68.77
C ARG A 9 30.79 -21.42 67.32
N LEU A 10 31.89 -21.41 66.56
CA LEU A 10 31.89 -21.04 65.16
C LEU A 10 31.14 -22.08 64.29
N TYR A 11 31.31 -23.37 64.58
CA TYR A 11 30.58 -24.43 63.89
C TYR A 11 29.07 -24.41 64.21
N TYR A 12 28.70 -24.14 65.45
CA TYR A 12 27.28 -24.01 65.83
C TYR A 12 26.61 -22.81 65.18
N LEU A 13 27.31 -21.65 65.05
CA LEU A 13 26.82 -20.49 64.35
C LEU A 13 26.69 -20.75 62.84
N ALA A 14 27.61 -21.47 62.23
CA ALA A 14 27.55 -21.85 60.81
C ALA A 14 26.40 -22.83 60.53
N ILE A 15 26.16 -23.78 61.43
CA ILE A 15 25.05 -24.74 61.28
C ILE A 15 23.69 -24.04 61.50
N LEU A 16 23.59 -23.13 62.50
CA LEU A 16 22.37 -22.35 62.72
C LEU A 16 22.08 -21.41 61.56
N GLY A 17 23.12 -20.76 60.99
CA GLY A 17 22.99 -19.90 59.83
C GLY A 17 22.58 -20.69 58.56
N GLY A 18 23.11 -21.93 58.39
CA GLY A 18 22.73 -22.81 57.30
C GLY A 18 21.29 -23.30 57.41
N LEU A 19 20.79 -23.62 58.61
CA LEU A 19 19.39 -24.03 58.83
C LEU A 19 18.36 -22.89 58.53
N VAL A 20 18.72 -21.62 58.81
CA VAL A 20 17.83 -20.49 58.53
C VAL A 20 17.73 -20.19 57.04
N LEU A 21 18.78 -20.54 56.25
CA LEU A 21 18.77 -20.35 54.81
C LEU A 21 17.90 -21.38 54.08
N ILE A 22 17.69 -22.57 54.63
CA ILE A 22 16.86 -23.62 54.01
C ILE A 22 15.35 -23.46 54.32
N THR A 23 14.99 -22.69 55.37
CA THR A 23 13.58 -22.40 55.64
C THR A 23 13.05 -21.19 54.92
N SER A 24 13.93 -20.43 54.25
CA SER A 24 13.55 -19.19 53.51
C SER A 24 12.96 -19.45 52.11
N CYS A 25 12.95 -20.66 51.60
CA CYS A 25 12.47 -20.99 50.23
C CYS A 25 11.20 -21.88 50.22
N ASN A 26 10.47 -21.96 51.30
CA ASN A 26 9.15 -22.61 51.30
C ASN A 26 8.04 -21.55 51.35
N LYS A 27 8.02 -20.66 50.38
CA LYS A 27 6.74 -20.08 49.97
C LYS A 27 6.06 -21.19 49.16
N ASP A 28 4.95 -21.69 49.67
CA ASP A 28 4.03 -22.44 48.84
C ASP A 28 3.89 -21.71 47.52
N LEU A 29 4.16 -22.38 46.40
CA LEU A 29 3.90 -21.81 45.05
C LEU A 29 2.44 -21.38 45.10
N GLU A 30 2.24 -20.06 45.10
CA GLU A 30 0.91 -19.50 44.94
C GLU A 30 0.27 -20.24 43.77
N GLN A 31 -0.72 -21.08 44.07
CA GLN A 31 -1.42 -21.82 43.01
C GLN A 31 -1.99 -20.75 42.09
N LEU A 32 -1.34 -20.56 40.94
CA LEU A 32 -1.87 -19.72 39.87
C LEU A 32 -3.34 -20.10 39.70
N ALA A 33 -4.23 -19.13 39.81
CA ALA A 33 -5.65 -19.35 39.58
C ALA A 33 -5.81 -20.14 38.26
N PRO A 34 -6.65 -21.15 38.23
CA PRO A 34 -6.86 -21.93 37.01
C PRO A 34 -7.11 -20.99 35.84
N ILE A 35 -6.38 -21.17 34.76
CA ILE A 35 -6.62 -20.37 33.54
C ILE A 35 -8.08 -20.53 33.18
N PRO A 36 -8.88 -19.47 33.16
CA PRO A 36 -10.30 -19.57 32.87
C PRO A 36 -10.49 -20.24 31.52
N THR A 37 -11.37 -21.22 31.44
CA THR A 37 -11.71 -21.88 30.18
C THR A 37 -12.21 -20.81 29.20
N PRO A 38 -11.64 -20.72 27.98
CA PRO A 38 -12.08 -19.75 26.99
C PRO A 38 -13.58 -19.92 26.69
N VAL A 39 -14.35 -18.85 26.87
CA VAL A 39 -15.74 -18.81 26.47
C VAL A 39 -15.81 -18.31 25.03
N TYR A 40 -16.20 -19.19 24.11
CA TYR A 40 -16.37 -18.82 22.72
C TYR A 40 -17.79 -18.30 22.47
N PRO A 41 -17.98 -17.36 21.51
CA PRO A 41 -19.31 -16.88 21.14
C PRO A 41 -20.15 -18.01 20.56
N THR A 42 -21.47 -17.90 20.68
CA THR A 42 -22.43 -18.84 20.07
C THR A 42 -23.19 -18.14 18.94
N GLY A 43 -23.63 -18.91 17.94
CA GLY A 43 -24.40 -18.39 16.80
C GLY A 43 -23.67 -18.56 15.46
N ASN A 44 -24.15 -17.86 14.45
CA ASN A 44 -23.61 -17.94 13.10
C ASN A 44 -22.25 -17.25 12.98
N GLY A 45 -21.24 -17.96 12.53
CA GLY A 45 -19.96 -17.38 12.11
C GLY A 45 -20.11 -16.54 10.84
N VAL A 46 -19.03 -15.90 10.43
CA VAL A 46 -19.02 -14.96 9.29
C VAL A 46 -19.61 -15.59 8.02
N ALA A 47 -19.17 -16.80 7.65
CA ALA A 47 -19.68 -17.46 6.44
C ALA A 47 -21.17 -17.84 6.55
N ALA A 48 -21.60 -18.35 7.71
CA ALA A 48 -23.00 -18.72 7.96
C ALA A 48 -23.91 -17.48 7.98
N THR A 49 -23.43 -16.36 8.50
CA THR A 49 -24.16 -15.07 8.49
C THR A 49 -24.45 -14.60 7.06
N LEU A 50 -23.43 -14.67 6.16
CA LEU A 50 -23.60 -14.32 4.75
C LEU A 50 -24.52 -15.33 4.03
N ALA A 51 -24.37 -16.62 4.29
CA ALA A 51 -25.19 -17.66 3.68
C ALA A 51 -26.68 -17.55 4.04
N ALA A 52 -27.00 -17.03 5.23
CA ALA A 52 -28.36 -16.77 5.67
C ALA A 52 -28.99 -15.51 5.04
N ASN A 53 -28.21 -14.68 4.32
CA ASN A 53 -28.69 -13.44 3.72
C ASN A 53 -28.67 -13.53 2.19
N ALA A 54 -29.87 -13.53 1.57
CA ALA A 54 -30.04 -13.67 0.13
C ALA A 54 -29.26 -12.62 -0.71
N ASN A 55 -29.03 -11.42 -0.14
CA ASN A 55 -28.27 -10.36 -0.82
C ASN A 55 -26.78 -10.69 -0.97
N TYR A 56 -26.26 -11.71 -0.30
CA TYR A 56 -24.86 -12.15 -0.35
C TYR A 56 -24.70 -13.57 -0.92
N SER A 57 -25.71 -14.10 -1.61
CA SER A 57 -25.68 -15.47 -2.13
C SER A 57 -24.48 -15.72 -3.07
N PHE A 58 -24.07 -14.73 -3.85
CA PHE A 58 -22.91 -14.86 -4.76
C PHE A 58 -21.59 -14.82 -3.99
N TYR A 59 -21.47 -13.98 -2.97
CA TYR A 59 -20.26 -13.96 -2.13
C TYR A 59 -20.16 -15.22 -1.27
N SER A 60 -21.29 -15.76 -0.81
CA SER A 60 -21.36 -17.05 -0.12
C SER A 60 -20.89 -18.20 -1.04
N ALA A 61 -21.31 -18.20 -2.32
CA ALA A 61 -20.79 -19.13 -3.32
C ALA A 61 -19.27 -18.97 -3.53
N LEU A 62 -18.76 -17.74 -3.53
CA LEU A 62 -17.32 -17.47 -3.60
C LEU A 62 -16.56 -18.05 -2.41
N ILE A 63 -17.08 -17.89 -1.17
CA ILE A 63 -16.50 -18.49 0.05
C ILE A 63 -16.45 -20.02 -0.06
N THR A 64 -17.53 -20.61 -0.57
CA THR A 64 -17.62 -22.06 -0.79
C THR A 64 -16.62 -22.51 -1.85
N ARG A 65 -16.51 -21.81 -2.98
CA ARG A 65 -15.54 -22.06 -4.04
C ARG A 65 -14.10 -21.95 -3.55
N ALA A 66 -13.84 -21.00 -2.62
CA ALA A 66 -12.57 -20.79 -1.96
C ALA A 66 -12.20 -21.90 -0.95
N GLY A 67 -13.15 -22.77 -0.57
CA GLY A 67 -12.95 -23.77 0.50
C GLY A 67 -12.80 -23.16 1.90
N MET A 68 -13.29 -21.92 2.12
CA MET A 68 -13.07 -21.18 3.36
C MET A 68 -14.27 -21.18 4.32
N THR A 69 -15.33 -21.89 4.01
CA THR A 69 -16.56 -21.92 4.84
C THR A 69 -16.28 -22.36 6.29
N THR A 70 -15.54 -23.46 6.49
CA THR A 70 -15.21 -23.96 7.83
C THR A 70 -14.32 -22.97 8.59
N THR A 71 -13.31 -22.40 7.92
CA THR A 71 -12.38 -21.44 8.53
C THR A 71 -13.10 -20.17 9.01
N LEU A 72 -14.00 -19.63 8.20
CA LEU A 72 -14.75 -18.41 8.53
C LEU A 72 -15.89 -18.64 9.52
N ASN A 73 -16.27 -19.89 9.76
CA ASN A 73 -17.24 -20.29 10.81
C ASN A 73 -16.57 -20.78 12.10
N ASP A 74 -15.25 -20.81 12.18
CA ASP A 74 -14.51 -21.19 13.37
C ASP A 74 -14.70 -20.13 14.47
N LEU A 75 -15.53 -20.45 15.46
CA LEU A 75 -15.85 -19.55 16.57
C LEU A 75 -14.70 -19.31 17.54
N THR A 76 -13.61 -20.09 17.44
CA THR A 76 -12.39 -19.87 18.24
C THR A 76 -11.52 -18.73 17.70
N LYS A 77 -11.82 -18.24 16.48
CA LYS A 77 -11.10 -17.15 15.79
C LYS A 77 -11.98 -15.93 15.67
N SER A 78 -11.36 -14.80 15.42
CA SER A 78 -12.05 -13.53 15.16
C SER A 78 -11.71 -13.02 13.78
N PHE A 79 -12.71 -12.48 13.06
CA PHE A 79 -12.53 -11.99 11.70
C PHE A 79 -13.17 -10.63 11.48
N THR A 80 -12.59 -9.88 10.55
CA THR A 80 -13.30 -8.85 9.79
C THR A 80 -13.28 -9.25 8.33
N LEU A 81 -14.44 -9.26 7.70
CA LEU A 81 -14.59 -9.57 6.29
C LEU A 81 -15.10 -8.35 5.53
N PHE A 82 -14.37 -7.91 4.51
CA PHE A 82 -14.82 -6.93 3.54
C PHE A 82 -15.51 -7.68 2.39
N ALA A 83 -16.78 -8.00 2.59
CA ALA A 83 -17.59 -8.67 1.58
C ALA A 83 -18.21 -7.67 0.60
N THR A 84 -18.86 -8.17 -0.44
CA THR A 84 -19.73 -7.35 -1.29
C THR A 84 -21.06 -8.06 -1.50
N ASP A 85 -22.12 -7.29 -1.77
CA ASP A 85 -23.44 -7.84 -2.08
C ASP A 85 -23.51 -8.45 -3.49
N ASN A 86 -24.66 -8.97 -3.86
CA ASN A 86 -24.86 -9.56 -5.18
C ASN A 86 -24.62 -8.56 -6.31
N ASN A 87 -24.89 -7.26 -6.12
CA ASN A 87 -24.65 -6.25 -7.15
C ASN A 87 -23.15 -6.04 -7.37
N GLY A 88 -22.37 -5.90 -6.29
CA GLY A 88 -20.93 -5.79 -6.38
C GLY A 88 -20.30 -7.09 -6.93
N MET A 89 -20.86 -8.26 -6.63
CA MET A 89 -20.42 -9.51 -7.23
C MET A 89 -20.70 -9.60 -8.73
N ARG A 90 -21.81 -9.03 -9.22
CA ARG A 90 -22.08 -8.93 -10.66
C ARG A 90 -21.03 -8.06 -11.36
N ILE A 91 -20.65 -6.92 -10.76
CA ILE A 91 -19.56 -6.07 -11.27
C ILE A 91 -18.25 -6.86 -11.33
N PHE A 92 -17.93 -7.59 -10.26
CA PHE A 92 -16.72 -8.44 -10.21
C PHE A 92 -16.72 -9.52 -11.29
N VAL A 93 -17.82 -10.26 -11.45
CA VAL A 93 -17.92 -11.33 -12.47
C VAL A 93 -17.83 -10.75 -13.88
N SER A 94 -18.42 -9.58 -14.13
CA SER A 94 -18.30 -8.89 -15.40
C SER A 94 -16.83 -8.58 -15.72
N ALA A 95 -16.11 -8.00 -14.77
CA ALA A 95 -14.69 -7.70 -14.95
C ALA A 95 -13.84 -8.97 -15.11
N ALA A 96 -14.07 -10.00 -14.29
CA ALA A 96 -13.34 -11.26 -14.30
C ALA A 96 -13.60 -12.11 -15.56
N SER A 97 -14.77 -11.94 -16.19
CA SER A 97 -15.11 -12.59 -17.48
C SER A 97 -14.62 -11.79 -18.69
N GLY A 98 -13.89 -10.68 -18.50
CA GLY A 98 -13.48 -9.78 -19.59
C GLY A 98 -14.66 -9.08 -20.27
N GLY A 99 -15.79 -8.89 -19.56
CA GLY A 99 -17.02 -8.29 -20.09
C GLY A 99 -17.95 -9.27 -20.80
N ALA A 100 -17.59 -10.56 -20.89
CA ALA A 100 -18.44 -11.57 -21.51
C ALA A 100 -19.79 -11.77 -20.81
N ILE A 101 -19.82 -11.55 -19.48
CA ILE A 101 -21.02 -11.52 -18.67
C ILE A 101 -21.25 -10.05 -18.24
N PRO A 102 -22.34 -9.41 -18.69
CA PRO A 102 -22.60 -8.02 -18.34
C PRO A 102 -22.91 -7.89 -16.84
N PRO A 103 -22.65 -6.73 -16.20
CA PRO A 103 -22.90 -6.55 -14.76
C PRO A 103 -24.40 -6.47 -14.42
N THR A 104 -25.27 -6.31 -15.40
CA THR A 104 -26.72 -6.27 -15.26
C THR A 104 -27.40 -7.04 -16.39
N GLY A 105 -28.61 -7.55 -16.14
CA GLY A 105 -29.46 -8.17 -17.15
C GLY A 105 -29.23 -9.67 -17.41
N ALA A 106 -28.12 -10.25 -16.95
CA ALA A 106 -27.96 -11.70 -17.02
C ALA A 106 -28.70 -12.38 -15.84
N PRO A 107 -29.22 -13.63 -16.03
CA PRO A 107 -29.81 -14.40 -14.95
C PRO A 107 -28.81 -14.69 -13.81
N ASP A 108 -29.27 -14.77 -12.58
CA ASP A 108 -28.45 -15.08 -11.41
C ASP A 108 -27.67 -16.40 -11.56
N ALA A 109 -28.26 -17.40 -12.20
CA ALA A 109 -27.62 -18.67 -12.51
C ALA A 109 -26.36 -18.51 -13.36
N THR A 110 -26.25 -17.48 -14.21
CA THR A 110 -25.06 -17.19 -15.02
C THR A 110 -23.90 -16.73 -14.14
N TYR A 111 -24.14 -15.83 -13.20
CA TYR A 111 -23.11 -15.36 -12.25
C TYR A 111 -22.66 -16.48 -11.31
N LEU A 112 -23.61 -17.26 -10.76
CA LEU A 112 -23.32 -18.42 -9.94
C LEU A 112 -22.55 -19.50 -10.72
N GLY A 113 -22.92 -19.74 -11.96
CA GLY A 113 -22.21 -20.66 -12.86
C GLY A 113 -20.74 -20.24 -13.05
N PHE A 114 -20.50 -18.94 -13.29
CA PHE A 114 -19.13 -18.42 -13.40
C PHE A 114 -18.35 -18.62 -12.11
N ILE A 115 -18.90 -18.26 -10.95
CA ILE A 115 -18.22 -18.39 -9.66
C ILE A 115 -17.89 -19.85 -9.35
N ASN A 116 -18.85 -20.78 -9.59
CA ASN A 116 -18.72 -22.17 -9.19
C ASN A 116 -17.84 -22.99 -10.14
N THR A 117 -17.79 -22.65 -11.45
CA THR A 117 -17.15 -23.48 -12.46
C THR A 117 -15.99 -22.78 -13.18
N ASN A 118 -16.15 -21.52 -13.56
CA ASN A 118 -15.15 -20.82 -14.37
C ASN A 118 -14.07 -20.12 -13.53
N LEU A 119 -14.42 -19.63 -12.34
CA LEU A 119 -13.44 -19.01 -11.46
C LEU A 119 -12.56 -20.11 -10.81
N PRO A 120 -11.20 -20.08 -11.01
CA PRO A 120 -10.32 -21.04 -10.34
C PRO A 120 -10.44 -20.97 -8.82
N ALA A 121 -10.46 -22.12 -8.14
CA ALA A 121 -10.58 -22.19 -6.69
C ALA A 121 -9.47 -21.41 -5.97
N ALA A 122 -8.24 -21.44 -6.49
CA ALA A 122 -7.12 -20.67 -5.96
C ALA A 122 -7.35 -19.15 -6.07
N SER A 123 -7.95 -18.68 -7.16
CA SER A 123 -8.32 -17.26 -7.32
C SER A 123 -9.43 -16.87 -6.36
N ALA A 124 -10.45 -17.71 -6.20
CA ALA A 124 -11.50 -17.50 -5.21
C ALA A 124 -10.92 -17.43 -3.78
N ALA A 125 -10.01 -18.35 -3.43
CA ALA A 125 -9.33 -18.36 -2.13
C ALA A 125 -8.50 -17.08 -1.93
N GLY A 126 -7.74 -16.65 -2.93
CA GLY A 126 -6.97 -15.40 -2.89
C GLY A 126 -7.86 -14.18 -2.63
N ILE A 127 -9.01 -14.09 -3.30
CA ILE A 127 -9.98 -12.99 -3.10
C ILE A 127 -10.53 -13.01 -1.67
N VAL A 128 -11.01 -14.14 -1.18
CA VAL A 128 -11.59 -14.24 0.17
C VAL A 128 -10.53 -13.97 1.23
N GLN A 129 -9.32 -14.52 1.09
CA GLN A 129 -8.20 -14.29 2.01
C GLN A 129 -7.76 -12.82 2.03
N TYR A 130 -7.72 -12.15 0.87
CA TYR A 130 -7.36 -10.73 0.78
C TYR A 130 -8.37 -9.84 1.49
N ASN A 131 -9.64 -10.18 1.42
CA ASN A 131 -10.72 -9.43 2.05
C ASN A 131 -10.98 -9.86 3.50
N THR A 132 -10.17 -10.77 4.06
CA THR A 132 -10.30 -11.27 5.44
C THR A 132 -9.15 -10.79 6.31
N VAL A 133 -9.47 -10.18 7.44
CA VAL A 133 -8.55 -9.76 8.50
C VAL A 133 -8.77 -10.64 9.73
N GLY A 134 -7.71 -11.11 10.38
CA GLY A 134 -7.75 -12.06 11.50
C GLY A 134 -8.06 -11.43 12.87
N GLN A 135 -8.85 -10.37 12.89
CA GLN A 135 -9.32 -9.70 14.12
C GLN A 135 -10.62 -8.95 13.86
N LYS A 136 -11.36 -8.62 14.92
CA LYS A 136 -12.53 -7.73 14.82
C LYS A 136 -12.09 -6.28 14.66
N PHE A 137 -12.53 -5.65 13.58
CA PHE A 137 -12.19 -4.28 13.24
C PHE A 137 -13.46 -3.49 12.93
N PRO A 138 -14.18 -3.01 13.97
CA PRO A 138 -15.41 -2.24 13.77
C PRO A 138 -15.12 -0.93 13.04
N ALA A 139 -16.10 -0.37 12.33
CA ALA A 139 -15.95 0.87 11.57
C ALA A 139 -15.44 2.02 12.43
N ALA A 140 -15.78 2.06 13.71
CA ALA A 140 -15.27 3.06 14.65
C ALA A 140 -13.74 2.97 14.88
N SER A 141 -13.15 1.79 14.64
CA SER A 141 -11.69 1.57 14.75
C SER A 141 -10.94 1.85 13.44
N ILE A 142 -11.65 2.07 12.33
CA ILE A 142 -11.04 2.47 11.07
C ILE A 142 -10.60 3.94 11.20
N GLY A 143 -9.29 4.18 11.03
CA GLY A 143 -8.73 5.52 11.11
C GLY A 143 -9.11 6.41 9.93
N ASN A 144 -9.02 7.73 10.13
CA ASN A 144 -9.18 8.73 9.07
C ASN A 144 -7.86 9.48 8.76
N SER A 145 -6.74 8.94 9.23
CA SER A 145 -5.43 9.55 9.01
C SER A 145 -5.01 9.51 7.54
N PHE A 146 -4.30 10.53 7.13
CA PHE A 146 -3.63 10.58 5.83
C PHE A 146 -2.12 10.60 6.07
N PRO A 147 -1.37 9.69 5.44
CA PRO A 147 -1.80 8.50 4.68
C PRO A 147 -2.46 7.44 5.59
N ASN A 148 -3.28 6.57 4.98
CA ASN A 148 -3.96 5.51 5.68
C ASN A 148 -3.02 4.42 6.21
N TYR A 149 -3.50 3.65 7.20
CA TYR A 149 -2.76 2.55 7.80
C TYR A 149 -3.05 1.22 7.13
N PRO A 150 -2.02 0.37 6.91
CA PRO A 150 -2.21 -1.01 6.46
C PRO A 150 -2.80 -1.89 7.55
N ILE A 151 -3.68 -2.80 7.17
CA ILE A 151 -4.15 -3.91 7.99
C ILE A 151 -3.75 -5.22 7.31
N THR A 152 -3.23 -6.16 8.08
CA THR A 152 -2.73 -7.44 7.57
C THR A 152 -3.88 -8.39 7.22
N THR A 153 -3.91 -8.89 6.00
CA THR A 153 -4.89 -9.85 5.50
C THR A 153 -4.49 -11.32 5.79
N GLN A 154 -5.29 -12.28 5.33
CA GLN A 154 -4.96 -13.70 5.44
C GLN A 154 -4.02 -14.21 4.33
N ILE A 155 -3.71 -13.40 3.29
CA ILE A 155 -2.75 -13.80 2.24
C ILE A 155 -1.33 -13.76 2.78
N ILE A 156 -0.65 -14.90 2.74
CA ILE A 156 0.77 -15.04 3.04
C ILE A 156 1.56 -14.74 1.76
N LEU A 157 2.48 -13.78 1.81
CA LEU A 157 3.34 -13.41 0.67
C LEU A 157 4.55 -14.34 0.53
N ASP A 158 5.06 -14.85 1.66
CA ASP A 158 6.20 -15.77 1.71
C ASP A 158 5.83 -16.96 2.59
N PRO A 159 5.64 -18.15 2.02
CA PRO A 159 5.32 -19.36 2.80
C PRO A 159 6.36 -19.72 3.86
N THR A 160 7.62 -19.30 3.68
CA THR A 160 8.69 -19.51 4.66
C THR A 160 8.63 -18.52 5.82
N GLN A 161 7.89 -17.42 5.66
CA GLN A 161 7.70 -16.36 6.63
C GLN A 161 6.21 -16.03 6.78
N PRO A 162 5.41 -16.84 7.49
CA PRO A 162 3.93 -16.70 7.52
C PRO A 162 3.41 -15.38 8.10
N PHE A 163 4.28 -14.61 8.79
CA PHE A 163 3.97 -13.27 9.27
C PHE A 163 4.08 -12.19 8.18
N VAL A 164 4.75 -12.49 7.06
CA VAL A 164 4.83 -11.59 5.90
C VAL A 164 3.56 -11.77 5.06
N ARG A 165 2.61 -10.88 5.26
CA ARG A 165 1.28 -10.96 4.67
C ARG A 165 0.99 -9.74 3.81
N MET A 166 0.07 -9.92 2.86
CA MET A 166 -0.45 -8.82 2.06
C MET A 166 -1.33 -7.91 2.91
N ASN A 167 -1.26 -6.61 2.66
CA ASN A 167 -2.02 -5.60 3.39
C ASN A 167 -3.22 -5.11 2.59
N ILE A 168 -4.27 -4.75 3.32
CA ILE A 168 -5.45 -4.03 2.84
C ILE A 168 -5.52 -2.70 3.60
N PHE A 169 -6.09 -1.67 3.00
CA PHE A 169 -6.02 -0.29 3.49
C PHE A 169 -7.42 0.28 3.68
N PRO A 170 -8.08 0.03 4.80
CA PRO A 170 -9.33 0.70 5.12
C PRO A 170 -9.08 2.14 5.54
N VAL A 171 -9.99 3.03 5.17
CA VAL A 171 -9.99 4.43 5.57
C VAL A 171 -11.42 4.89 5.86
N ARG A 172 -11.58 5.73 6.88
CA ARG A 172 -12.85 6.33 7.26
C ARG A 172 -12.72 7.86 7.21
N GLY A 173 -13.51 8.47 6.34
CA GLY A 173 -13.69 9.92 6.24
C GLY A 173 -15.18 10.25 6.24
N THR A 174 -15.59 11.17 5.41
CA THR A 174 -17.02 11.41 5.11
C THR A 174 -17.65 10.14 4.54
N PHE A 175 -16.92 9.41 3.72
CA PHE A 175 -17.22 8.07 3.24
C PHE A 175 -16.14 7.11 3.74
N SER A 176 -16.48 5.84 3.86
CA SER A 176 -15.53 4.80 4.23
C SER A 176 -15.15 3.98 3.00
N TYR A 177 -13.90 3.51 2.97
CA TYR A 177 -13.36 2.74 1.86
C TYR A 177 -12.49 1.60 2.37
N VAL A 178 -12.30 0.61 1.51
CA VAL A 178 -11.23 -0.39 1.62
C VAL A 178 -10.42 -0.34 0.33
N ASN A 179 -9.12 -0.03 0.41
CA ASN A 179 -8.32 0.42 -0.72
C ASN A 179 -9.02 1.60 -1.44
N ASN A 180 -9.38 1.42 -2.72
CA ASN A 180 -10.16 2.40 -3.50
C ASN A 180 -11.65 2.01 -3.65
N VAL A 181 -12.12 1.00 -2.91
CA VAL A 181 -13.51 0.52 -2.99
C VAL A 181 -14.34 1.16 -1.88
N PRO A 182 -15.42 1.92 -2.21
CA PRO A 182 -16.32 2.48 -1.21
C PRO A 182 -17.03 1.38 -0.40
N LEU A 183 -17.16 1.59 0.90
CA LEU A 183 -17.99 0.77 1.77
C LEU A 183 -19.44 1.32 1.77
N ILE A 184 -20.40 0.48 1.39
CA ILE A 184 -21.83 0.81 1.34
C ILE A 184 -22.59 0.32 2.57
N GLY A 185 -21.95 -0.50 3.41
CA GLY A 185 -22.48 -0.98 4.68
C GLY A 185 -21.35 -1.34 5.63
N THR A 186 -21.53 -1.09 6.92
CA THR A 186 -20.54 -1.39 7.94
C THR A 186 -21.16 -2.13 9.12
N ASP A 187 -20.29 -2.85 9.87
CA ASP A 187 -20.60 -3.44 11.17
C ASP A 187 -21.75 -4.47 11.19
N MET A 188 -21.98 -5.22 10.09
CA MET A 188 -22.85 -6.38 10.14
C MET A 188 -22.23 -7.42 11.08
N ALA A 189 -22.92 -7.74 12.17
CA ALA A 189 -22.41 -8.61 13.21
C ALA A 189 -22.50 -10.10 12.80
N ALA A 190 -21.44 -10.84 13.13
CA ALA A 190 -21.41 -12.29 13.15
C ALA A 190 -20.87 -12.77 14.51
N ALA A 191 -21.14 -14.01 14.93
CA ALA A 191 -20.70 -14.50 16.22
C ALA A 191 -19.19 -14.35 16.41
N ASN A 192 -18.40 -14.69 15.40
CA ASN A 192 -16.95 -14.62 15.43
C ASN A 192 -16.38 -13.44 14.64
N GLY A 193 -17.17 -12.43 14.24
CA GLY A 193 -16.61 -11.38 13.39
C GLY A 193 -17.52 -10.20 13.12
N ILE A 194 -17.03 -9.35 12.22
CA ILE A 194 -17.69 -8.18 11.68
C ILE A 194 -17.58 -8.24 10.16
N ILE A 195 -18.65 -7.86 9.46
CA ILE A 195 -18.68 -7.81 8.01
C ILE A 195 -18.92 -6.37 7.57
N HIS A 196 -18.07 -5.85 6.70
CA HIS A 196 -18.26 -4.59 5.99
C HIS A 196 -18.58 -4.88 4.55
N THR A 197 -19.51 -4.13 3.97
CA THR A 197 -19.98 -4.33 2.60
C THR A 197 -19.34 -3.31 1.67
N GLY A 198 -18.50 -3.77 0.76
CA GLY A 198 -17.94 -2.97 -0.32
C GLY A 198 -18.92 -2.83 -1.49
N PHE A 199 -18.82 -1.72 -2.23
CA PHE A 199 -19.53 -1.51 -3.49
C PHE A 199 -19.16 -2.55 -4.56
N SER A 200 -17.92 -3.03 -4.51
CA SER A 200 -17.38 -4.12 -5.33
C SER A 200 -16.39 -4.95 -4.54
N VAL A 201 -15.85 -6.00 -5.14
CA VAL A 201 -14.78 -6.80 -4.54
C VAL A 201 -13.46 -6.02 -4.56
N ALA A 202 -12.79 -5.92 -3.42
CA ALA A 202 -11.39 -5.47 -3.39
C ALA A 202 -10.51 -6.63 -3.92
N ALA A 203 -10.10 -6.54 -5.18
CA ALA A 203 -9.30 -7.57 -5.81
C ALA A 203 -7.85 -7.57 -5.28
N PRO A 204 -7.28 -8.74 -4.94
CA PRO A 204 -5.87 -8.83 -4.57
C PRO A 204 -4.98 -8.49 -5.75
N PRO A 205 -3.93 -7.65 -5.56
CA PRO A 205 -2.93 -7.42 -6.59
C PRO A 205 -2.08 -8.68 -6.79
N SER A 206 -1.61 -8.90 -8.04
CA SER A 206 -0.85 -10.09 -8.41
C SER A 206 0.57 -9.79 -8.90
N ALA A 207 0.90 -8.52 -9.15
CA ALA A 207 2.18 -8.11 -9.71
C ALA A 207 2.84 -7.02 -8.86
N THR A 208 4.19 -6.94 -8.90
CA THR A 208 4.94 -5.84 -8.27
C THR A 208 4.79 -4.55 -9.08
N LEU A 209 5.11 -3.41 -8.45
CA LEU A 209 5.16 -2.11 -9.12
C LEU A 209 6.02 -2.16 -10.38
N LYS A 210 7.21 -2.76 -10.29
CA LYS A 210 8.11 -2.92 -11.46
C LYS A 210 7.41 -3.62 -12.63
N THR A 211 6.77 -4.76 -12.36
CA THR A 211 6.07 -5.54 -13.41
C THR A 211 4.92 -4.74 -14.01
N MET A 212 4.13 -4.07 -13.18
CA MET A 212 3.01 -3.27 -13.67
C MET A 212 3.47 -2.07 -14.50
N LEU A 213 4.48 -1.33 -14.04
CA LEU A 213 5.05 -0.20 -14.77
C LEU A 213 5.69 -0.63 -16.10
N ALA A 214 6.25 -1.85 -16.18
CA ALA A 214 6.78 -2.40 -17.43
C ALA A 214 5.69 -2.64 -18.47
N GLY A 215 4.48 -2.98 -18.05
CA GLY A 215 3.32 -3.18 -18.91
C GLY A 215 2.63 -1.90 -19.39
N GLU A 216 2.90 -0.75 -18.76
CA GLU A 216 2.28 0.53 -19.12
C GLU A 216 3.01 1.17 -20.31
N THR A 217 2.35 1.21 -21.46
CA THR A 217 2.95 1.75 -22.70
C THR A 217 3.26 3.23 -22.64
N SER A 218 2.48 4.00 -21.88
CA SER A 218 2.61 5.45 -21.70
C SER A 218 3.69 5.88 -20.72
N LEU A 219 4.47 4.95 -20.14
CA LEU A 219 5.50 5.22 -19.11
C LEU A 219 6.91 4.85 -19.58
N SER A 220 7.17 4.87 -20.88
CA SER A 220 8.47 4.48 -21.43
C SER A 220 9.60 5.42 -21.02
N TYR A 221 9.33 6.73 -20.98
CA TYR A 221 10.28 7.74 -20.49
C TYR A 221 10.51 7.63 -18.96
N PHE A 222 9.47 7.37 -18.19
CA PHE A 222 9.62 7.18 -16.75
C PHE A 222 10.53 6.00 -16.43
N ARG A 223 10.35 4.86 -17.12
CA ARG A 223 11.25 3.70 -16.98
C ARG A 223 12.70 4.02 -17.36
N ALA A 224 12.90 4.77 -18.44
CA ALA A 224 14.24 5.19 -18.86
C ALA A 224 14.88 6.18 -17.84
N ALA A 225 14.08 7.08 -17.28
CA ALA A 225 14.53 7.98 -16.20
C ALA A 225 14.94 7.18 -14.94
N VAL A 226 14.18 6.16 -14.56
CA VAL A 226 14.53 5.26 -13.45
C VAL A 226 15.86 4.55 -13.74
N ALA A 227 16.03 4.00 -14.93
CA ALA A 227 17.28 3.34 -15.33
C ALA A 227 18.49 4.31 -15.28
N ARG A 228 18.28 5.56 -15.71
CA ARG A 228 19.31 6.61 -15.62
C ARG A 228 19.63 7.00 -14.16
N ALA A 229 18.60 7.14 -13.32
CA ALA A 229 18.72 7.44 -11.91
C ALA A 229 19.47 6.35 -11.13
N ASP A 230 19.38 5.11 -11.59
CA ASP A 230 19.99 3.93 -10.98
C ASP A 230 21.44 3.68 -11.47
N SER A 231 21.95 4.52 -12.37
CA SER A 231 23.33 4.42 -12.84
C SER A 231 24.32 4.57 -11.68
N GLY A 232 25.18 3.56 -11.49
CA GLY A 232 26.15 3.51 -10.38
C GLY A 232 25.56 3.12 -9.01
N GLN A 233 24.25 2.82 -8.93
CA GLN A 233 23.59 2.36 -7.70
C GLN A 233 23.59 0.83 -7.60
N VAL A 234 23.54 0.30 -6.36
CA VAL A 234 23.52 -1.14 -6.08
C VAL A 234 22.44 -1.51 -5.07
N GLY A 235 22.00 -2.76 -5.12
CA GLY A 235 21.02 -3.31 -4.17
C GLY A 235 19.72 -2.49 -4.11
N LEU A 236 19.20 -2.27 -2.90
CA LEU A 236 17.98 -1.49 -2.66
C LEU A 236 18.19 0.03 -2.80
N SER A 237 19.41 0.50 -3.06
CA SER A 237 19.64 1.89 -3.48
C SER A 237 19.15 2.14 -4.90
N ARG A 238 18.94 1.10 -5.70
CA ARG A 238 18.30 1.19 -7.01
C ARG A 238 16.79 1.28 -6.85
N PHE A 239 16.19 2.26 -7.49
CA PHE A 239 14.73 2.41 -7.51
C PHE A 239 14.05 1.22 -8.20
N ASP A 240 14.66 0.70 -9.26
CA ASP A 240 14.17 -0.49 -9.95
C ASP A 240 14.10 -1.72 -9.02
N SER A 241 15.13 -1.93 -8.18
CA SER A 241 15.14 -3.00 -7.19
C SER A 241 14.09 -2.77 -6.09
N LEU A 242 13.95 -1.52 -5.63
CA LEU A 242 12.98 -1.14 -4.63
C LEU A 242 11.54 -1.36 -5.12
N MET A 243 11.24 -1.02 -6.39
CA MET A 243 9.94 -1.25 -7.03
C MET A 243 9.62 -2.74 -7.24
N ASN A 244 10.64 -3.61 -7.25
CA ASN A 244 10.47 -5.05 -7.39
C ASN A 244 10.41 -5.79 -6.04
N TYR A 245 10.84 -5.14 -4.95
CA TYR A 245 10.89 -5.79 -3.64
C TYR A 245 9.49 -5.94 -3.02
N GLY A 246 9.03 -7.18 -2.85
CA GLY A 246 7.64 -7.51 -2.56
C GLY A 246 7.07 -6.95 -1.26
N VAL A 247 7.92 -6.66 -0.27
CA VAL A 247 7.51 -6.10 1.04
C VAL A 247 7.62 -4.58 1.10
N THR A 248 8.11 -3.93 0.03
CA THR A 248 8.06 -2.48 -0.09
C THR A 248 6.60 -2.03 -0.11
N ASN A 249 6.29 -0.92 0.53
CA ASN A 249 4.95 -0.35 0.51
C ASN A 249 5.05 1.11 0.11
N MET A 250 4.97 1.40 -1.20
CA MET A 250 5.21 2.74 -1.74
C MET A 250 4.08 3.22 -2.66
N THR A 251 4.05 4.54 -2.84
CA THR A 251 3.23 5.18 -3.88
C THR A 251 4.13 5.80 -4.91
N ILE A 252 3.84 5.59 -6.20
CA ILE A 252 4.55 6.18 -7.31
C ILE A 252 3.64 7.17 -8.03
N LEU A 253 4.12 8.39 -8.18
CA LEU A 253 3.53 9.42 -9.03
C LEU A 253 4.25 9.35 -10.38
N ALA A 254 3.76 8.54 -11.33
CA ALA A 254 4.46 8.23 -12.58
C ALA A 254 4.06 9.23 -13.69
N PRO A 255 4.93 10.17 -14.10
CA PRO A 255 4.64 11.04 -15.25
C PRO A 255 4.57 10.22 -16.53
N ASN A 256 3.57 10.50 -17.36
CA ASN A 256 3.44 9.88 -18.67
C ASN A 256 4.50 10.39 -19.67
N ASP A 257 4.57 9.73 -20.82
CA ASP A 257 5.54 10.08 -21.86
C ASP A 257 5.38 11.52 -22.35
N ALA A 258 4.15 12.03 -22.50
CA ALA A 258 3.88 13.41 -22.91
C ALA A 258 4.40 14.42 -21.87
N ALA A 259 4.30 14.10 -20.58
CA ALA A 259 4.85 14.92 -19.49
C ALA A 259 6.38 15.09 -19.63
N PHE A 260 7.09 13.98 -19.90
CA PHE A 260 8.53 14.02 -20.12
C PHE A 260 8.92 14.73 -21.40
N GLN A 261 8.18 14.51 -22.50
CA GLN A 261 8.40 15.21 -23.76
C GLN A 261 8.32 16.73 -23.58
N THR A 262 7.31 17.22 -22.84
CA THR A 262 7.16 18.63 -22.51
C THR A 262 8.33 19.16 -21.68
N LEU A 263 8.77 18.42 -20.68
CA LEU A 263 9.92 18.81 -19.85
C LEU A 263 11.20 18.86 -20.66
N ILE A 264 11.52 17.81 -21.44
CA ILE A 264 12.73 17.71 -22.26
C ILE A 264 12.76 18.84 -23.30
N PHE A 265 11.65 19.07 -24.01
CA PHE A 265 11.54 20.17 -24.95
C PHE A 265 11.89 21.49 -24.29
N GLY A 266 11.24 21.82 -23.20
CA GLY A 266 11.43 23.11 -22.53
C GLY A 266 12.84 23.29 -21.97
N MET A 267 13.47 22.23 -21.41
CA MET A 267 14.84 22.30 -20.89
C MET A 267 15.86 22.53 -22.02
N VAL A 268 15.77 21.76 -23.09
CA VAL A 268 16.68 21.88 -24.24
C VAL A 268 16.47 23.20 -24.95
N TYR A 269 15.20 23.60 -25.15
CA TYR A 269 14.86 24.91 -25.74
C TYR A 269 15.48 26.07 -24.95
N ALA A 270 15.26 26.10 -23.63
CA ALA A 270 15.78 27.17 -22.77
C ALA A 270 17.32 27.23 -22.81
N GLN A 271 17.98 26.06 -22.74
CA GLN A 271 19.43 25.94 -22.78
C GLN A 271 20.01 26.46 -24.11
N VAL A 272 19.45 26.02 -25.23
CA VAL A 272 19.91 26.42 -26.57
C VAL A 272 19.61 27.86 -26.85
N LEU A 273 18.45 28.35 -26.44
CA LEU A 273 18.08 29.79 -26.57
C LEU A 273 19.04 30.66 -25.79
N ALA A 274 19.40 30.29 -24.56
CA ALA A 274 20.36 31.02 -23.76
C ALA A 274 21.78 31.04 -24.40
N ALA A 275 22.15 29.95 -25.05
CA ALA A 275 23.48 29.82 -25.70
C ALA A 275 23.56 30.54 -27.06
N THR A 276 22.45 30.59 -27.82
CA THR A 276 22.46 31.04 -29.23
C THR A 276 21.67 32.33 -29.50
N GLY A 277 20.75 32.70 -28.60
CA GLY A 277 19.79 33.77 -28.81
C GLY A 277 18.80 33.51 -29.96
N ASN A 278 18.77 32.28 -30.54
CA ASN A 278 18.03 31.96 -31.74
C ASN A 278 16.89 30.96 -31.46
N THR A 279 15.65 31.42 -31.56
CA THR A 279 14.46 30.64 -31.30
C THR A 279 14.28 29.48 -32.28
N THR A 280 14.68 29.62 -33.56
CA THR A 280 14.57 28.59 -34.58
C THR A 280 15.52 27.44 -34.28
N ILE A 281 16.79 27.75 -33.94
CA ILE A 281 17.79 26.74 -33.55
C ILE A 281 17.32 26.02 -32.27
N ALA A 282 16.86 26.80 -31.28
CA ALA A 282 16.37 26.26 -30.01
C ALA A 282 15.20 25.27 -30.22
N THR A 283 14.21 25.65 -31.04
CA THR A 283 13.05 24.82 -31.36
C THR A 283 13.50 23.53 -32.10
N THR A 284 14.39 23.67 -33.08
CA THR A 284 14.86 22.51 -33.87
C THR A 284 15.60 21.50 -32.98
N GLN A 285 16.51 21.96 -32.11
CA GLN A 285 17.24 21.08 -31.21
C GLN A 285 16.36 20.48 -30.13
N ALA A 286 15.41 21.22 -29.58
CA ALA A 286 14.44 20.69 -28.63
C ALA A 286 13.57 19.59 -29.25
N ASN A 287 13.08 19.79 -30.47
CA ASN A 287 12.33 18.76 -31.20
C ASN A 287 13.20 17.53 -31.50
N ALA A 288 14.46 17.69 -31.86
CA ALA A 288 15.38 16.59 -32.07
C ALA A 288 15.63 15.79 -30.78
N ALA A 289 15.74 16.47 -29.64
CA ALA A 289 15.88 15.82 -28.33
C ALA A 289 14.63 15.01 -27.97
N VAL A 290 13.44 15.54 -28.18
CA VAL A 290 12.16 14.83 -27.95
C VAL A 290 12.02 13.62 -28.89
N ALA A 291 12.46 13.74 -30.15
CA ALA A 291 12.41 12.67 -31.14
C ALA A 291 13.28 11.44 -30.78
N LEU A 292 14.26 11.57 -29.88
CA LEU A 292 15.02 10.45 -29.35
C LEU A 292 14.16 9.48 -28.52
N GLY A 293 12.98 9.91 -28.08
CA GLY A 293 12.17 9.11 -27.19
C GLY A 293 12.85 8.83 -25.85
N PRO A 294 12.60 7.66 -25.25
CA PRO A 294 13.25 7.24 -23.99
C PRO A 294 14.78 7.18 -24.07
N SER A 295 15.37 7.05 -25.28
CA SER A 295 16.82 7.03 -25.50
C SER A 295 17.50 8.36 -25.13
N PHE A 296 16.73 9.45 -24.97
CA PHE A 296 17.25 10.70 -24.43
C PHE A 296 18.07 10.49 -23.14
N PHE A 297 17.59 9.68 -22.22
CA PHE A 297 18.24 9.40 -20.93
C PHE A 297 19.55 8.60 -21.04
N SER A 298 19.78 7.93 -22.17
CA SER A 298 21.00 7.16 -22.44
C SER A 298 21.93 7.83 -23.45
N THR A 299 21.57 9.00 -23.98
CA THR A 299 22.36 9.75 -24.98
C THR A 299 23.36 10.67 -24.29
N PRO A 300 24.68 10.44 -24.41
CA PRO A 300 25.71 11.21 -23.68
C PRO A 300 25.65 12.73 -23.93
N ALA A 301 25.26 13.17 -25.13
CA ALA A 301 25.14 14.59 -25.50
C ALA A 301 24.21 15.38 -24.55
N PHE A 302 23.23 14.73 -23.89
CA PHE A 302 22.28 15.37 -22.97
C PHE A 302 22.62 15.16 -21.48
N TYR A 303 23.75 14.51 -21.16
CA TYR A 303 24.13 14.31 -19.76
C TYR A 303 24.46 15.60 -19.03
N GLY A 304 24.89 16.65 -19.76
CA GLY A 304 25.05 18.00 -19.21
C GLY A 304 23.74 18.72 -18.96
N THR A 305 22.74 18.52 -19.83
CA THR A 305 21.39 19.11 -19.70
C THR A 305 20.63 18.46 -18.54
N LEU A 306 20.73 17.14 -18.37
CA LEU A 306 20.05 16.38 -17.32
C LEU A 306 21.01 15.32 -16.73
N PRO A 307 21.88 15.73 -15.78
CA PRO A 307 22.81 14.81 -15.10
C PRO A 307 22.07 13.69 -14.36
N ALA A 308 22.72 12.55 -14.20
CA ALA A 308 22.13 11.40 -13.49
C ALA A 308 21.67 11.75 -12.06
N SER A 309 22.38 12.65 -11.37
CA SER A 309 21.99 13.13 -10.04
C SER A 309 20.67 13.92 -10.07
N SER A 310 20.48 14.77 -11.08
CA SER A 310 19.22 15.52 -11.25
C SER A 310 18.07 14.60 -11.60
N VAL A 311 18.28 13.62 -12.52
CA VAL A 311 17.28 12.60 -12.84
C VAL A 311 16.92 11.80 -11.59
N ARG A 312 17.92 11.45 -10.77
CA ARG A 312 17.70 10.74 -9.52
C ARG A 312 16.87 11.56 -8.53
N GLY A 313 17.12 12.85 -8.41
CA GLY A 313 16.32 13.78 -7.60
C GLY A 313 14.86 13.87 -8.08
N ILE A 314 14.66 13.98 -9.39
CA ILE A 314 13.33 13.99 -9.99
C ILE A 314 12.61 12.66 -9.70
N VAL A 315 13.21 11.51 -10.00
CA VAL A 315 12.59 10.21 -9.73
C VAL A 315 12.28 10.04 -8.25
N ALA A 316 13.23 10.35 -7.36
CA ALA A 316 13.02 10.27 -5.90
C ALA A 316 11.84 11.16 -5.44
N TYR A 317 11.62 12.30 -6.10
CA TYR A 317 10.52 13.20 -5.80
C TYR A 317 9.15 12.63 -6.19
N HIS A 318 9.11 11.72 -7.14
CA HIS A 318 7.91 11.00 -7.57
C HIS A 318 7.61 9.74 -6.75
N LEU A 319 8.47 9.39 -5.79
CA LEU A 319 8.28 8.25 -4.89
C LEU A 319 7.89 8.77 -3.51
N LEU A 320 6.64 8.55 -3.11
CA LEU A 320 6.15 8.99 -1.81
C LEU A 320 6.72 8.11 -0.70
N ALA A 321 7.08 8.74 0.42
CA ALA A 321 7.66 8.10 1.59
C ALA A 321 6.76 8.29 2.81
N SER A 322 6.99 7.48 3.87
CA SER A 322 6.35 7.65 5.15
C SER A 322 6.61 9.03 5.75
N LEU A 323 5.64 9.56 6.50
CA LEU A 323 5.81 10.78 7.30
C LEU A 323 6.75 10.57 8.50
N THR A 324 6.98 9.34 8.94
CA THR A 324 7.92 9.03 10.02
C THR A 324 9.35 9.14 9.50
N THR A 325 10.07 10.15 9.95
CA THR A 325 11.49 10.32 9.70
C THR A 325 12.27 9.35 10.57
N SER A 326 12.66 8.19 10.07
CA SER A 326 13.75 7.42 10.66
C SER A 326 15.05 7.81 9.97
N THR A 327 16.01 8.25 10.75
CA THR A 327 17.35 8.62 10.27
C THR A 327 18.19 7.38 9.92
N THR A 328 17.71 6.18 10.22
CA THR A 328 18.43 4.91 10.06
C THR A 328 18.15 4.19 8.76
N SER A 329 17.09 4.54 8.03
CA SER A 329 16.79 3.98 6.71
C SER A 329 16.70 5.08 5.67
N PRO A 330 17.57 5.09 4.64
CA PRO A 330 17.50 6.06 3.55
C PRO A 330 16.22 5.88 2.69
N TYR A 331 15.53 4.77 2.86
CA TYR A 331 14.28 4.45 2.16
C TYR A 331 13.19 4.16 3.18
N GLN A 332 12.19 5.01 3.23
CA GLN A 332 10.96 4.77 3.98
C GLN A 332 9.73 4.84 3.07
N PRO A 333 9.70 4.04 2.01
CA PRO A 333 8.50 3.86 1.24
C PRO A 333 7.56 3.00 2.09
N ASN A 334 6.76 3.60 2.91
CA ASN A 334 5.81 2.88 3.75
C ASN A 334 4.45 3.56 3.71
N ILE A 335 4.08 4.03 2.52
CA ILE A 335 2.88 4.82 2.34
C ILE A 335 2.20 4.42 1.04
N ARG A 336 0.98 3.94 1.18
CA ARG A 336 0.12 3.64 0.04
C ARG A 336 -1.02 4.64 0.03
N VAL A 337 -0.89 5.64 -0.84
CA VAL A 337 -1.87 6.72 -0.99
C VAL A 337 -2.83 6.34 -2.11
N PHE A 338 -4.07 6.02 -1.74
CA PHE A 338 -5.17 5.91 -2.70
C PHE A 338 -5.80 7.29 -2.94
N SER A 339 -6.38 7.48 -4.11
CA SER A 339 -7.00 8.76 -4.49
C SER A 339 -8.08 9.22 -3.48
N ASN A 340 -8.85 8.28 -2.98
CA ASN A 340 -9.91 8.47 -1.98
C ASN A 340 -9.41 8.73 -0.55
N ASN A 341 -8.11 8.60 -0.31
CA ASN A 341 -7.48 8.92 0.98
C ASN A 341 -6.88 10.34 0.98
N VAL A 342 -6.71 10.95 -0.20
CA VAL A 342 -6.14 12.30 -0.30
C VAL A 342 -7.15 13.34 0.17
N PRO A 343 -6.79 14.23 1.12
CA PRO A 343 -7.71 15.26 1.60
C PRO A 343 -8.16 16.23 0.51
N SER A 344 -9.34 16.82 0.68
CA SER A 344 -9.81 17.92 -0.17
C SER A 344 -9.04 19.22 0.08
N ALA A 345 -8.54 19.42 1.29
CA ALA A 345 -7.60 20.49 1.59
C ALA A 345 -6.19 20.13 1.10
N PRO A 346 -5.43 21.10 0.51
CA PRO A 346 -4.04 20.87 0.13
C PRO A 346 -3.21 20.35 1.30
N THR A 347 -2.57 19.21 1.14
CA THR A 347 -1.84 18.52 2.22
C THR A 347 -0.47 18.07 1.73
N LEU A 348 0.58 18.35 2.51
CA LEU A 348 1.95 17.97 2.18
C LEU A 348 2.20 16.50 2.46
N VAL A 349 2.87 15.85 1.51
CA VAL A 349 3.32 14.46 1.61
C VAL A 349 4.82 14.40 1.36
N LYS A 350 5.53 13.70 2.22
CA LYS A 350 6.97 13.49 2.07
C LYS A 350 7.26 12.56 0.89
N THR A 351 8.43 12.74 0.28
CA THR A 351 8.95 11.95 -0.83
C THR A 351 10.29 11.34 -0.46
N LEU A 352 10.88 10.49 -1.29
CA LEU A 352 12.23 9.95 -1.03
C LEU A 352 13.32 11.02 -1.03
N VAL A 353 13.07 12.20 -1.60
CA VAL A 353 14.00 13.35 -1.48
C VAL A 353 14.23 13.73 -0.01
N ASN A 354 13.23 13.55 0.84
CA ASN A 354 13.35 13.84 2.27
C ASN A 354 14.36 12.93 3.01
N GLY A 355 14.74 11.80 2.42
CA GLY A 355 15.84 10.98 2.92
C GLY A 355 17.21 11.67 2.81
N SER A 356 17.38 12.53 1.79
CA SER A 356 18.62 13.31 1.57
C SER A 356 18.49 14.75 2.07
N ILE A 357 17.30 15.33 1.96
CA ILE A 357 16.99 16.73 2.34
C ILE A 357 15.79 16.70 3.30
N ALA A 358 16.05 16.49 4.58
CA ALA A 358 15.02 16.32 5.60
C ALA A 358 14.04 17.52 5.67
N ALA A 359 14.53 18.73 5.44
CA ALA A 359 13.75 19.98 5.47
C ALA A 359 12.90 20.20 4.20
N HIS A 360 13.07 19.38 3.14
CA HIS A 360 12.29 19.53 1.91
C HIS A 360 10.79 19.40 2.24
N PRO A 361 9.92 20.31 1.76
CA PRO A 361 8.48 20.28 2.12
C PRO A 361 7.76 19.04 1.59
N GLY A 362 8.27 18.39 0.55
CA GLY A 362 7.61 17.29 -0.14
C GLY A 362 6.75 17.77 -1.30
N VAL A 363 5.72 17.01 -1.65
CA VAL A 363 4.73 17.30 -2.67
C VAL A 363 3.40 17.66 -2.01
N MET A 364 2.66 18.61 -2.57
CA MET A 364 1.32 18.94 -2.09
C MET A 364 0.29 18.10 -2.85
N ALA A 365 -0.52 17.33 -2.13
CA ALA A 365 -1.59 16.51 -2.68
C ALA A 365 -2.96 17.11 -2.37
N GLN A 366 -3.90 17.03 -3.31
CA GLN A 366 -5.27 17.48 -3.15
C GLN A 366 -6.22 16.64 -4.01
N ALA A 367 -7.36 16.24 -3.45
CA ALA A 367 -8.42 15.56 -4.18
C ALA A 367 -9.72 16.37 -4.16
N THR A 368 -10.54 16.18 -5.19
CA THR A 368 -11.91 16.71 -5.25
C THR A 368 -12.88 15.54 -5.32
N TYR A 369 -14.00 15.67 -4.62
CA TYR A 369 -14.98 14.60 -4.49
C TYR A 369 -16.37 15.02 -4.96
N THR A 370 -17.10 14.05 -5.52
CA THR A 370 -18.56 14.15 -5.71
C THR A 370 -19.18 12.87 -5.12
N GLY A 371 -19.83 13.02 -3.95
CA GLY A 371 -20.19 11.86 -3.15
C GLY A 371 -18.96 11.03 -2.78
N PRO A 372 -19.01 9.70 -2.90
CA PRO A 372 -17.87 8.83 -2.64
C PRO A 372 -16.85 8.78 -3.81
N ALA A 373 -17.11 9.41 -4.94
CA ALA A 373 -16.24 9.36 -6.10
C ALA A 373 -15.20 10.49 -6.06
N VAL A 374 -13.94 10.15 -6.31
CA VAL A 374 -12.87 11.12 -6.55
C VAL A 374 -13.00 11.62 -7.99
N THR A 375 -13.24 12.92 -8.17
CA THR A 375 -13.41 13.55 -9.48
C THR A 375 -12.15 14.21 -10.00
N SER A 376 -11.20 14.54 -9.12
CA SER A 376 -9.89 15.07 -9.48
C SER A 376 -8.87 14.72 -8.40
N LEU A 377 -7.67 14.34 -8.83
CA LEU A 377 -6.51 14.15 -7.96
C LEU A 377 -5.36 14.96 -8.53
N LYS A 378 -4.77 15.84 -7.71
CA LYS A 378 -3.72 16.78 -8.12
C LYS A 378 -2.52 16.68 -7.19
N PHE A 379 -1.35 16.86 -7.77
CA PHE A 379 -0.09 16.97 -7.04
C PHE A 379 0.64 18.23 -7.50
N SER A 380 1.02 19.10 -6.54
CA SER A 380 1.77 20.31 -6.85
C SER A 380 3.18 20.18 -6.32
N SER A 381 4.17 20.50 -7.17
CA SER A 381 5.57 20.42 -6.84
C SER A 381 6.10 21.70 -6.20
N TYR A 382 7.13 21.52 -5.35
CA TYR A 382 7.83 22.65 -4.75
C TYR A 382 8.54 23.50 -5.81
N GLY A 383 9.23 22.86 -6.76
CA GLY A 383 9.79 23.49 -7.92
C GLY A 383 8.75 23.74 -9.03
N SER A 384 9.09 24.61 -9.97
CA SER A 384 8.23 24.96 -11.11
C SER A 384 8.95 24.75 -12.44
N PHE A 385 8.16 24.63 -13.49
CA PHE A 385 8.65 24.67 -14.86
C PHE A 385 7.77 25.61 -15.71
N PRO A 386 8.36 26.68 -16.33
CA PRO A 386 9.77 27.10 -16.24
C PRO A 386 10.17 27.46 -14.80
N PRO A 387 11.50 27.45 -14.49
CA PRO A 387 12.00 27.82 -13.16
C PRO A 387 11.61 29.23 -12.74
N GLY A 388 11.49 29.46 -11.42
CA GLY A 388 11.19 30.79 -10.85
C GLY A 388 9.71 31.02 -10.51
N GLY A 389 8.84 30.03 -10.71
CA GLY A 389 7.48 30.08 -10.19
C GLY A 389 7.43 29.95 -8.66
N ALA A 390 6.33 30.42 -8.05
CA ALA A 390 6.12 30.26 -6.62
C ALA A 390 6.06 28.77 -6.21
N PRO A 391 6.50 28.40 -5.00
CA PRO A 391 6.36 27.04 -4.49
C PRO A 391 4.93 26.55 -4.63
N PHE A 392 4.78 25.28 -5.09
CA PHE A 392 3.49 24.61 -5.33
C PHE A 392 2.57 25.23 -6.38
N SER A 393 3.09 26.16 -7.22
CA SER A 393 2.34 26.72 -8.36
C SER A 393 2.28 25.77 -9.56
N TYR A 394 3.22 24.81 -9.66
CA TYR A 394 3.28 23.86 -10.76
C TYR A 394 2.56 22.56 -10.37
N THR A 395 1.41 22.33 -11.01
CA THR A 395 0.48 21.24 -10.64
C THR A 395 0.35 20.23 -11.76
N ALA A 396 0.48 18.95 -11.42
CA ALA A 396 0.16 17.80 -12.25
C ALA A 396 -1.21 17.24 -11.86
N ASN A 397 -2.00 16.82 -12.86
CA ASN A 397 -3.21 16.05 -12.63
C ASN A 397 -2.91 14.56 -12.78
N ALA A 398 -3.53 13.73 -11.93
CA ALA A 398 -3.53 12.30 -12.13
C ALA A 398 -4.55 11.95 -13.24
N VAL A 399 -4.05 11.45 -14.36
CA VAL A 399 -4.87 10.99 -15.50
C VAL A 399 -5.33 9.54 -15.35
N THR A 400 -4.64 8.79 -14.51
CA THR A 400 -5.03 7.43 -14.09
C THR A 400 -4.67 7.29 -12.61
N THR A 401 -5.59 6.75 -11.81
CA THR A 401 -5.42 6.62 -10.37
C THR A 401 -5.48 5.16 -9.92
N ASP A 402 -4.93 4.89 -8.73
CA ASP A 402 -5.16 3.68 -7.95
C ASP A 402 -4.78 2.36 -8.64
N LYS A 403 -3.71 2.37 -9.43
CA LYS A 403 -3.14 1.14 -9.98
C LYS A 403 -2.43 0.37 -8.86
N LEU A 404 -3.13 -0.61 -8.32
CA LEU A 404 -2.71 -1.37 -7.13
C LEU A 404 -1.76 -2.51 -7.50
N ALA A 405 -0.57 -2.51 -6.90
CA ALA A 405 0.44 -3.57 -6.96
C ALA A 405 0.58 -4.28 -5.60
N VAL A 406 1.23 -5.45 -5.57
CA VAL A 406 1.51 -6.20 -4.33
C VAL A 406 2.26 -5.30 -3.33
N ASN A 407 3.23 -4.55 -3.79
CA ASN A 407 4.13 -3.73 -3.00
C ASN A 407 3.91 -2.23 -3.13
N GLY A 408 2.75 -1.79 -3.63
CA GLY A 408 2.48 -0.36 -3.73
C GLY A 408 1.24 -0.02 -4.55
N VAL A 409 1.12 1.27 -4.83
CA VAL A 409 0.12 1.84 -5.74
C VAL A 409 0.80 2.89 -6.61
N TYR A 410 0.33 3.10 -7.84
CA TYR A 410 0.80 4.21 -8.64
C TYR A 410 -0.34 4.97 -9.31
N HIS A 411 -0.06 6.25 -9.56
CA HIS A 411 -0.91 7.17 -10.32
C HIS A 411 -0.12 7.67 -11.51
N ILE A 412 -0.76 7.79 -12.67
CA ILE A 412 -0.14 8.36 -13.87
C ILE A 412 -0.44 9.85 -13.92
N LEU A 413 0.61 10.66 -14.05
CA LEU A 413 0.51 12.11 -14.06
C LEU A 413 0.71 12.70 -15.47
N ASP A 414 0.08 13.86 -15.71
CA ASP A 414 0.22 14.64 -16.96
C ASP A 414 1.42 15.59 -16.99
N LYS A 415 2.16 15.71 -15.87
CA LYS A 415 3.38 16.54 -15.78
C LYS A 415 4.43 15.89 -14.89
N VAL A 416 5.70 16.21 -15.15
CA VAL A 416 6.83 15.84 -14.29
C VAL A 416 6.92 16.83 -13.13
N LEU A 417 6.83 16.36 -11.90
CA LEU A 417 7.00 17.16 -10.70
C LEU A 417 8.48 17.45 -10.45
N LEU A 418 8.80 18.66 -10.02
CA LEU A 418 10.17 19.12 -9.81
C LEU A 418 10.41 19.40 -8.33
N PRO A 419 11.50 18.90 -7.73
CA PRO A 419 11.80 19.11 -6.32
C PRO A 419 12.17 20.57 -6.02
N GLN A 420 12.73 21.30 -6.99
CA GLN A 420 13.11 22.71 -6.91
C GLN A 420 13.23 23.34 -8.31
#